data_6090c520e113df90573940f530eb6144
#
_entry.id   6090c520e113df90573940f530eb6144
#
_cell.length_a   1.000
_cell.length_b   1.000
_cell.length_c   1.000
_cell.angle_alpha   90.00
_cell.angle_beta   90.00
_cell.angle_gamma   90.00
#
_symmetry.space_group_name_H-M   'P 1'
#
loop_
_entity.id
_entity.type
_entity.pdbx_description
1 polymer ?
#
loop_
_entity_poly.entity_id
_entity_poly.type
_entity_poly.pdbx_seq_one_letter_code
_entity_poly.pdbx_strand_id
1 'polypeptide(L)'
;MAFFNQNICGVYLGSIKKTYLIILLLFFVLDVSVLGNTKDSITTSLEEFKEYKVDSSFGATSVNSATQLLTDHNEVSNGIYWVLMILFATILAGIFVHFKNLRQLRSLFLVTSIILLGFYRGGCPCPIQSFQNIFLMLLGQSIKWQSLIYFLALLPITYLFGRVFCGWVCHLGALQEFIFMTSDFKILQSKKAQKIMRIIRIFALLSLVIQLILTHSNLYKKIDPFTLIFNFQNPYLVGWFFVGLMILSSVFIYRPFCKTICPIGLILGWISKIPGASILGTNENCISCNICNNKCKIRAITHDNKMSGLENEECIRCGDCLTGCKKNAISFFHKTKRKQQ
;
A
#
# COMPACT_ATOMS: atom_id res chain seq x y z
N MET A 1 24.54 -36.10 16.43
CA MET A 1 23.47 -35.43 17.17
C MET A 1 23.31 -33.97 16.71
N ALA A 2 22.92 -33.70 15.46
CA ALA A 2 22.77 -32.35 14.93
C ALA A 2 21.61 -32.19 13.89
N PHE A 3 20.64 -33.11 13.88
CA PHE A 3 19.57 -33.13 12.86
C PHE A 3 18.17 -32.83 13.41
N PHE A 4 18.00 -32.51 14.71
CA PHE A 4 16.66 -32.44 15.33
C PHE A 4 16.15 -31.03 15.62
N ASN A 5 16.88 -29.95 15.29
CA ASN A 5 16.52 -28.61 15.79
C ASN A 5 16.03 -27.60 14.72
N GLN A 6 15.86 -28.00 13.44
CA GLN A 6 15.38 -27.09 12.41
C GLN A 6 13.85 -27.16 12.16
N ASN A 7 13.18 -28.23 12.55
CA ASN A 7 11.74 -28.40 12.30
C ASN A 7 10.84 -27.75 13.38
N ILE A 8 11.33 -27.57 14.59
CA ILE A 8 10.52 -27.02 15.70
C ILE A 8 10.31 -25.51 15.55
N CYS A 9 11.30 -24.79 15.04
CA CYS A 9 11.18 -23.33 14.83
C CYS A 9 10.23 -22.97 13.68
N GLY A 10 10.11 -23.81 12.64
CA GLY A 10 9.19 -23.62 11.51
C GLY A 10 7.72 -23.81 11.88
N VAL A 11 7.44 -24.79 12.76
CA VAL A 11 6.09 -25.12 13.21
C VAL A 11 5.54 -24.06 14.18
N TYR A 12 6.38 -23.55 15.08
CA TYR A 12 5.96 -22.49 16.02
C TYR A 12 5.68 -21.16 15.31
N LEU A 13 6.47 -20.75 14.33
CA LEU A 13 6.20 -19.54 13.54
C LEU A 13 4.92 -19.67 12.69
N GLY A 14 4.63 -20.87 12.17
CA GLY A 14 3.40 -21.16 11.42
C GLY A 14 2.15 -21.09 12.31
N SER A 15 2.24 -21.59 13.54
CA SER A 15 1.13 -21.57 14.50
C SER A 15 0.82 -20.16 14.99
N ILE A 16 1.83 -19.37 15.34
CA ILE A 16 1.67 -17.97 15.76
C ILE A 16 1.02 -17.14 14.63
N LYS A 17 1.40 -17.36 13.38
CA LYS A 17 0.81 -16.66 12.21
C LYS A 17 -0.66 -17.01 11.98
N LYS A 18 -1.07 -18.27 12.19
CA LYS A 18 -2.48 -18.69 12.11
C LYS A 18 -3.32 -18.08 13.22
N THR A 19 -2.79 -18.00 14.43
CA THR A 19 -3.49 -17.41 15.59
C THR A 19 -3.71 -15.92 15.39
N TYR A 20 -2.73 -15.18 14.85
CA TYR A 20 -2.89 -13.75 14.53
C TYR A 20 -3.94 -13.51 13.45
N LEU A 21 -4.03 -14.38 12.43
CA LEU A 21 -5.05 -14.26 11.39
C LEU A 21 -6.46 -14.51 11.93
N ILE A 22 -6.62 -15.51 12.81
CA ILE A 22 -7.90 -15.80 13.46
C ILE A 22 -8.30 -14.65 14.39
N ILE A 23 -7.38 -14.07 15.14
CA ILE A 23 -7.62 -12.89 15.98
C ILE A 23 -8.00 -11.69 15.10
N LEU A 24 -7.36 -11.49 13.96
CA LEU A 24 -7.65 -10.40 13.02
C LEU A 24 -9.01 -10.57 12.35
N LEU A 25 -9.41 -11.81 12.02
CA LEU A 25 -10.75 -12.15 11.51
C LEU A 25 -11.83 -12.01 12.60
N LEU A 26 -11.54 -12.39 13.85
CA LEU A 26 -12.46 -12.19 14.97
C LEU A 26 -12.63 -10.71 15.32
N PHE A 27 -11.56 -9.91 15.26
CA PHE A 27 -11.66 -8.45 15.39
C PHE A 27 -12.49 -7.85 14.25
N PHE A 28 -12.31 -8.33 13.02
CA PHE A 28 -13.07 -7.90 11.85
C PHE A 28 -14.59 -8.16 12.00
N VAL A 29 -14.96 -9.30 12.57
CA VAL A 29 -16.37 -9.66 12.80
C VAL A 29 -16.97 -8.87 13.97
N LEU A 30 -16.19 -8.57 15.00
CA LEU A 30 -16.65 -7.81 16.17
C LEU A 30 -16.80 -6.31 15.88
N ASP A 31 -15.88 -5.70 15.10
CA ASP A 31 -15.98 -4.28 14.75
C ASP A 31 -17.11 -3.95 13.76
N VAL A 32 -17.49 -4.91 12.90
CA VAL A 32 -18.65 -4.74 12.00
C VAL A 32 -19.96 -4.60 12.79
N SER A 33 -20.07 -5.27 13.93
CA SER A 33 -21.27 -5.20 14.80
C SER A 33 -21.30 -3.90 15.63
N VAL A 34 -20.14 -3.35 15.98
CA VAL A 34 -20.04 -2.12 16.81
C VAL A 34 -20.16 -0.86 15.96
N LEU A 35 -19.61 -0.84 14.73
CA LEU A 35 -19.67 0.30 13.81
C LEU A 35 -21.07 0.49 13.19
N GLY A 36 -21.88 -0.57 13.07
CA GLY A 36 -23.29 -0.43 12.67
C GLY A 36 -24.10 0.40 13.66
N ASN A 37 -23.88 0.22 14.95
CA ASN A 37 -24.64 0.87 16.02
C ASN A 37 -24.23 2.32 16.32
N THR A 38 -23.00 2.75 15.94
CA THR A 38 -22.54 4.12 16.22
C THR A 38 -22.96 5.12 15.15
N LYS A 39 -23.27 4.67 13.93
CA LYS A 39 -23.76 5.56 12.85
C LYS A 39 -25.22 5.97 13.04
N ASP A 40 -26.07 5.06 13.55
CA ASP A 40 -27.49 5.36 13.77
C ASP A 40 -27.68 6.33 14.94
N SER A 41 -26.81 6.32 15.95
CA SER A 41 -26.87 7.27 17.06
C SER A 41 -26.40 8.70 16.71
N ILE A 42 -25.52 8.87 15.73
CA ILE A 42 -25.04 10.19 15.29
C ILE A 42 -26.03 10.83 14.30
N THR A 43 -26.67 10.05 13.45
CA THR A 43 -27.70 10.56 12.54
C THR A 43 -28.97 10.97 13.27
N THR A 44 -29.41 10.20 14.27
CA THR A 44 -30.57 10.55 15.10
C THR A 44 -30.33 11.82 15.92
N SER A 45 -29.15 12.03 16.47
CA SER A 45 -28.84 13.25 17.21
C SER A 45 -28.70 14.49 16.32
N LEU A 46 -28.36 14.34 15.03
CA LEU A 46 -28.32 15.44 14.07
C LEU A 46 -29.70 15.78 13.50
N GLU A 47 -30.63 14.83 13.44
CA GLU A 47 -32.02 15.08 13.04
C GLU A 47 -32.80 15.77 14.16
N GLU A 48 -32.57 15.41 15.40
CA GLU A 48 -33.19 16.04 16.58
C GLU A 48 -32.77 17.50 16.78
N PHE A 49 -31.55 17.89 16.30
CA PHE A 49 -31.09 19.28 16.29
C PHE A 49 -31.68 20.14 15.15
N LYS A 50 -32.29 19.53 14.13
CA LYS A 50 -32.93 20.26 13.01
C LYS A 50 -34.33 20.77 13.31
N GLU A 51 -34.97 20.34 14.39
CA GLU A 51 -36.36 20.70 14.71
C GLU A 51 -36.50 21.94 15.61
N TYR A 52 -35.39 22.60 15.96
CA TYR A 52 -35.48 23.91 16.65
C TYR A 52 -35.63 25.03 15.62
N LYS A 53 -36.90 25.33 15.28
CA LYS A 53 -37.26 26.51 14.51
C LYS A 53 -36.95 27.78 15.29
N VAL A 54 -35.86 28.45 14.94
CA VAL A 54 -35.62 29.85 15.29
C VAL A 54 -36.14 30.70 14.13
N ASP A 55 -37.32 31.26 14.33
CA ASP A 55 -37.79 32.36 13.51
C ASP A 55 -36.93 33.58 13.79
N SER A 56 -36.07 33.95 12.86
CA SER A 56 -35.54 35.31 12.75
C SER A 56 -34.90 35.51 11.39
N SER A 57 -35.55 36.27 10.57
CA SER A 57 -35.17 36.74 9.25
C SER A 57 -34.08 37.82 9.26
N PHE A 58 -33.05 37.67 10.11
CA PHE A 58 -31.91 38.59 10.10
C PHE A 58 -30.64 37.88 10.60
N GLY A 59 -29.75 37.53 9.69
CA GLY A 59 -28.40 37.04 10.03
C GLY A 59 -28.04 35.62 9.63
N ALA A 60 -28.94 34.84 9.02
CA ALA A 60 -28.69 33.40 8.71
C ALA A 60 -27.59 33.17 7.63
N THR A 61 -27.34 34.14 6.74
CA THR A 61 -26.34 33.99 5.68
C THR A 61 -24.89 34.10 6.17
N SER A 62 -24.63 34.94 7.17
CA SER A 62 -23.26 35.12 7.69
C SER A 62 -22.82 33.99 8.61
N VAL A 63 -23.73 33.42 9.41
CA VAL A 63 -23.43 32.30 10.32
C VAL A 63 -23.20 31.02 9.53
N ASN A 64 -23.97 30.73 8.50
CA ASN A 64 -23.78 29.57 7.65
C ASN A 64 -22.45 29.65 6.88
N SER A 65 -22.03 30.81 6.42
CA SER A 65 -20.76 31.02 5.74
C SER A 65 -19.56 30.82 6.70
N ALA A 66 -19.65 31.36 7.91
CA ALA A 66 -18.62 31.21 8.92
C ALA A 66 -18.48 29.75 9.41
N THR A 67 -19.61 29.05 9.62
CA THR A 67 -19.61 27.64 10.01
C THR A 67 -19.08 26.75 8.89
N GLN A 68 -19.43 27.03 7.64
CA GLN A 68 -18.87 26.33 6.48
C GLN A 68 -17.36 26.57 6.34
N LEU A 69 -16.87 27.78 6.53
CA LEU A 69 -15.43 28.10 6.50
C LEU A 69 -14.66 27.39 7.63
N LEU A 70 -15.23 27.32 8.84
CA LEU A 70 -14.61 26.64 9.97
C LEU A 70 -14.60 25.10 9.79
N THR A 71 -15.67 24.52 9.25
CA THR A 71 -15.70 23.07 8.97
C THR A 71 -14.75 22.71 7.84
N ASP A 72 -14.65 23.52 6.79
CA ASP A 72 -13.74 23.30 5.68
C ASP A 72 -12.27 23.44 6.12
N HIS A 73 -11.96 24.41 6.98
CA HIS A 73 -10.62 24.61 7.56
C HIS A 73 -10.20 23.42 8.45
N ASN A 74 -11.10 22.89 9.26
CA ASN A 74 -10.85 21.73 10.11
C ASN A 74 -10.67 20.44 9.29
N GLU A 75 -11.45 20.24 8.23
CA GLU A 75 -11.26 19.09 7.32
C GLU A 75 -9.91 19.14 6.59
N VAL A 76 -9.52 20.33 6.13
CA VAL A 76 -8.22 20.55 5.46
C VAL A 76 -7.07 20.31 6.43
N SER A 77 -7.13 20.85 7.64
CA SER A 77 -6.10 20.66 8.68
C SER A 77 -5.94 19.18 9.05
N ASN A 78 -7.02 18.48 9.32
CA ASN A 78 -6.99 17.05 9.63
C ASN A 78 -6.43 16.21 8.47
N GLY A 79 -6.75 16.55 7.23
CA GLY A 79 -6.23 15.84 6.07
C GLY A 79 -4.73 15.98 5.87
N ILE A 80 -4.17 17.18 6.09
CA ILE A 80 -2.73 17.43 6.00
C ILE A 80 -1.98 16.69 7.11
N TYR A 81 -2.50 16.69 8.33
CA TYR A 81 -1.91 15.95 9.45
C TYR A 81 -1.72 14.45 9.11
N TRP A 82 -2.75 13.80 8.56
CA TRP A 82 -2.66 12.39 8.17
C TRP A 82 -1.66 12.14 7.04
N VAL A 83 -1.59 13.03 6.06
CA VAL A 83 -0.58 12.96 5.00
C VAL A 83 0.83 13.02 5.59
N LEU A 84 1.09 13.99 6.47
CA LEU A 84 2.40 14.13 7.13
C LEU A 84 2.74 12.91 7.98
N MET A 85 1.78 12.36 8.72
CA MET A 85 1.98 11.15 9.52
C MET A 85 2.35 9.94 8.65
N ILE A 86 1.71 9.76 7.50
CA ILE A 86 2.03 8.66 6.56
C ILE A 86 3.42 8.85 5.95
N LEU A 87 3.77 10.07 5.56
CA LEU A 87 5.09 10.38 5.01
C LEU A 87 6.18 10.14 6.05
N PHE A 88 5.96 10.58 7.29
CA PHE A 88 6.86 10.32 8.40
C PHE A 88 7.02 8.82 8.68
N ALA A 89 5.93 8.07 8.74
CA ALA A 89 5.97 6.61 8.88
C ALA A 89 6.73 5.94 7.72
N THR A 90 6.60 6.48 6.49
CA THR A 90 7.32 5.96 5.32
C THR A 90 8.82 6.22 5.42
N ILE A 91 9.23 7.39 5.91
CA ILE A 91 10.66 7.73 6.15
C ILE A 91 11.22 6.83 7.25
N LEU A 92 10.51 6.64 8.36
CA LEU A 92 10.91 5.73 9.43
C LEU A 92 11.08 4.29 8.91
N ALA A 93 10.13 3.80 8.11
CA ALA A 93 10.23 2.49 7.48
C ALA A 93 11.46 2.40 6.55
N GLY A 94 11.77 3.49 5.82
CA GLY A 94 12.98 3.61 5.00
C GLY A 94 14.26 3.47 5.82
N ILE A 95 14.31 4.08 6.98
CA ILE A 95 15.44 3.96 7.91
C ILE A 95 15.49 2.54 8.51
N PHE A 96 14.36 1.99 8.95
CA PHE A 96 14.30 0.68 9.61
C PHE A 96 14.73 -0.47 8.70
N VAL A 97 14.50 -0.35 7.40
CA VAL A 97 14.94 -1.38 6.44
C VAL A 97 16.46 -1.56 6.41
N HIS A 98 17.23 -0.52 6.77
CA HIS A 98 18.69 -0.58 6.81
C HIS A 98 19.22 -1.35 8.04
N PHE A 99 18.47 -1.33 9.16
CA PHE A 99 18.91 -1.97 10.40
C PHE A 99 18.33 -3.38 10.54
N LYS A 100 19.21 -4.38 10.76
CA LYS A 100 18.82 -5.80 10.83
C LYS A 100 17.75 -6.07 11.90
N ASN A 101 17.89 -5.49 13.08
CA ASN A 101 16.98 -5.72 14.21
C ASN A 101 15.60 -5.07 14.00
N LEU A 102 15.56 -3.91 13.34
CA LEU A 102 14.34 -3.16 13.13
C LEU A 102 13.48 -3.73 11.99
N ARG A 103 14.06 -4.54 11.09
CA ARG A 103 13.30 -5.23 10.04
C ARG A 103 12.21 -6.16 10.58
N GLN A 104 12.39 -6.68 11.80
CA GLN A 104 11.37 -7.53 12.44
C GLN A 104 10.09 -6.74 12.78
N LEU A 105 10.20 -5.43 12.98
CA LEU A 105 9.05 -4.54 13.23
C LEU A 105 8.16 -4.34 12.01
N ARG A 106 8.57 -4.83 10.82
CA ARG A 106 7.80 -4.69 9.59
C ARG A 106 6.35 -5.22 9.74
N SER A 107 6.18 -6.36 10.40
CA SER A 107 4.83 -6.92 10.64
C SER A 107 3.98 -5.99 11.49
N LEU A 108 4.55 -5.33 12.50
CA LEU A 108 3.86 -4.34 13.32
C LEU A 108 3.43 -3.13 12.47
N PHE A 109 4.33 -2.60 11.62
CA PHE A 109 3.98 -1.52 10.69
C PHE A 109 2.82 -1.88 9.77
N LEU A 110 2.80 -3.10 9.22
CA LEU A 110 1.74 -3.57 8.34
C LEU A 110 0.40 -3.69 9.08
N VAL A 111 0.38 -4.24 10.30
CA VAL A 111 -0.84 -4.34 11.13
C VAL A 111 -1.34 -2.95 11.51
N THR A 112 -0.47 -2.08 12.01
CA THR A 112 -0.82 -0.70 12.36
C THR A 112 -1.36 0.06 11.15
N SER A 113 -0.79 -0.14 9.97
CA SER A 113 -1.25 0.47 8.73
C SER A 113 -2.66 0.01 8.33
N ILE A 114 -2.98 -1.29 8.48
CA ILE A 114 -4.33 -1.80 8.22
C ILE A 114 -5.33 -1.17 9.19
N ILE A 115 -5.01 -1.11 10.48
CA ILE A 115 -5.92 -0.58 11.51
C ILE A 115 -6.12 0.93 11.32
N LEU A 116 -5.03 1.72 11.26
CA LEU A 116 -5.13 3.18 11.22
C LEU A 116 -5.53 3.73 9.85
N LEU A 117 -4.89 3.27 8.77
CA LEU A 117 -5.14 3.79 7.43
C LEU A 117 -6.28 3.06 6.73
N GLY A 118 -6.42 1.76 6.97
CA GLY A 118 -7.51 0.96 6.44
C GLY A 118 -8.81 1.30 7.16
N PHE A 119 -9.00 0.76 8.34
CA PHE A 119 -10.31 0.83 9.03
C PHE A 119 -10.63 2.19 9.63
N TYR A 120 -9.71 2.82 10.37
CA TYR A 120 -10.00 4.10 11.02
C TYR A 120 -10.21 5.24 10.02
N ARG A 121 -9.40 5.29 8.93
CA ARG A 121 -9.50 6.35 7.89
C ARG A 121 -10.28 5.91 6.64
N GLY A 122 -10.84 4.71 6.62
CA GLY A 122 -11.60 4.20 5.48
C GLY A 122 -10.80 4.13 4.17
N GLY A 123 -9.50 3.81 4.24
CA GLY A 123 -8.62 3.69 3.07
C GLY A 123 -8.07 5.00 2.51
N CYS A 124 -8.30 6.14 3.16
CA CYS A 124 -7.78 7.45 2.75
C CYS A 124 -6.57 7.89 3.60
N PRO A 125 -5.56 8.60 3.02
CA PRO A 125 -5.41 8.97 1.60
C PRO A 125 -4.92 7.80 0.72
N CYS A 126 -5.57 7.63 -0.43
CA CYS A 126 -5.18 6.63 -1.42
C CYS A 126 -4.14 7.23 -2.40
N PRO A 127 -2.96 6.61 -2.59
CA PRO A 127 -1.97 7.14 -3.52
C PRO A 127 -2.42 7.10 -4.98
N ILE A 128 -3.31 6.17 -5.34
CA ILE A 128 -3.88 6.10 -6.70
C ILE A 128 -4.78 7.29 -6.94
N GLN A 129 -5.65 7.62 -5.99
CA GLN A 129 -6.53 8.78 -6.08
C GLN A 129 -5.72 10.09 -6.11
N SER A 130 -4.61 10.16 -5.35
CA SER A 130 -3.73 11.33 -5.37
C SER A 130 -3.07 11.54 -6.73
N PHE A 131 -2.65 10.46 -7.39
CA PHE A 131 -2.14 10.52 -8.76
C PHE A 131 -3.21 11.00 -9.76
N GLN A 132 -4.44 10.50 -9.67
CA GLN A 132 -5.54 10.92 -10.53
C GLN A 132 -5.90 12.39 -10.32
N ASN A 133 -5.93 12.85 -9.08
CA ASN A 133 -6.20 14.25 -8.76
C ASN A 133 -5.16 15.20 -9.39
N ILE A 134 -3.89 14.80 -9.46
CA ILE A 134 -2.85 15.59 -10.14
C ILE A 134 -3.15 15.72 -11.63
N PHE A 135 -3.57 14.63 -12.28
CA PHE A 135 -3.96 14.69 -13.70
C PHE A 135 -5.19 15.58 -13.91
N LEU A 136 -6.19 15.49 -13.03
CA LEU A 136 -7.39 16.35 -13.11
C LEU A 136 -7.05 17.83 -12.87
N MET A 137 -6.06 18.12 -12.00
CA MET A 137 -5.55 19.48 -11.82
C MET A 137 -4.91 20.03 -13.11
N LEU A 138 -4.11 19.21 -13.80
CA LEU A 138 -3.51 19.60 -15.08
C LEU A 138 -4.58 19.87 -16.17
N LEU A 139 -5.75 19.23 -16.02
CA LEU A 139 -6.92 19.47 -16.90
C LEU A 139 -7.82 20.62 -16.42
N GLY A 140 -7.37 21.44 -15.44
CA GLY A 140 -8.05 22.64 -14.97
C GLY A 140 -9.11 22.41 -13.89
N GLN A 141 -9.17 21.22 -13.28
CA GLN A 141 -10.12 20.98 -12.19
C GLN A 141 -9.55 21.38 -10.82
N SER A 142 -10.40 21.91 -9.94
CA SER A 142 -10.04 22.20 -8.56
C SER A 142 -9.86 20.89 -7.77
N ILE A 143 -8.72 20.72 -7.11
CA ILE A 143 -8.41 19.55 -6.30
C ILE A 143 -7.97 19.93 -4.90
N LYS A 144 -8.07 18.97 -3.97
CA LYS A 144 -7.53 19.12 -2.61
C LYS A 144 -6.00 19.10 -2.63
N TRP A 145 -5.33 20.15 -2.17
CA TRP A 145 -3.87 20.30 -2.09
C TRP A 145 -3.17 19.15 -1.36
N GLN A 146 -3.87 18.51 -0.43
CA GLN A 146 -3.40 17.35 0.32
C GLN A 146 -2.96 16.19 -0.59
N SER A 147 -3.73 15.92 -1.66
CA SER A 147 -3.42 14.86 -2.62
C SER A 147 -2.13 15.15 -3.40
N LEU A 148 -1.94 16.44 -3.76
CA LEU A 148 -0.73 16.88 -4.46
C LEU A 148 0.51 16.70 -3.58
N ILE A 149 0.46 17.22 -2.34
CA ILE A 149 1.56 17.11 -1.37
C ILE A 149 1.92 15.64 -1.13
N TYR A 150 0.90 14.79 -0.94
CA TYR A 150 1.10 13.37 -0.67
C TYR A 150 1.85 12.66 -1.79
N PHE A 151 1.38 12.78 -3.02
CA PHE A 151 2.00 12.10 -4.15
C PHE A 151 3.39 12.65 -4.46
N LEU A 152 3.56 13.99 -4.51
CA LEU A 152 4.84 14.61 -4.79
C LEU A 152 5.90 14.28 -3.74
N ALA A 153 5.53 14.20 -2.46
CA ALA A 153 6.45 13.82 -1.40
C ALA A 153 6.88 12.34 -1.46
N LEU A 154 6.01 11.44 -1.98
CA LEU A 154 6.37 10.05 -2.16
C LEU A 154 7.48 9.84 -3.20
N LEU A 155 7.63 10.74 -4.20
CA LEU A 155 8.64 10.61 -5.24
C LEU A 155 10.06 10.72 -4.68
N PRO A 156 10.46 11.80 -3.95
CA PRO A 156 11.79 11.90 -3.37
C PRO A 156 12.05 10.83 -2.29
N ILE A 157 11.04 10.46 -1.50
CA ILE A 157 11.18 9.37 -0.52
C ILE A 157 11.51 8.05 -1.24
N THR A 158 10.83 7.77 -2.34
CA THR A 158 11.11 6.57 -3.15
C THR A 158 12.48 6.63 -3.82
N TYR A 159 12.95 7.80 -4.23
CA TYR A 159 14.29 7.97 -4.77
C TYR A 159 15.37 7.65 -3.71
N LEU A 160 15.19 8.09 -2.47
CA LEU A 160 16.15 7.90 -1.38
C LEU A 160 16.12 6.48 -0.80
N PHE A 161 14.93 5.91 -0.59
CA PHE A 161 14.76 4.64 0.12
C PHE A 161 14.23 3.49 -0.74
N GLY A 162 13.88 3.76 -2.00
CA GLY A 162 13.17 2.81 -2.85
C GLY A 162 11.67 2.71 -2.49
N ARG A 163 10.98 1.70 -2.99
CA ARG A 163 9.52 1.51 -2.82
C ARG A 163 9.12 1.03 -1.43
N VAL A 164 9.67 1.66 -0.38
CA VAL A 164 9.42 1.30 1.02
C VAL A 164 7.95 1.49 1.40
N PHE A 165 7.29 2.55 0.92
CA PHE A 165 5.86 2.77 1.11
C PHE A 165 5.04 1.52 0.77
N CYS A 166 5.27 0.93 -0.40
CA CYS A 166 4.56 -0.26 -0.84
C CYS A 166 4.82 -1.48 0.04
N GLY A 167 6.02 -1.58 0.63
CA GLY A 167 6.43 -2.73 1.42
C GLY A 167 6.06 -2.68 2.90
N TRP A 168 5.86 -1.48 3.47
CA TRP A 168 5.75 -1.28 4.90
C TRP A 168 4.49 -0.52 5.34
N VAL A 169 4.00 0.42 4.51
CA VAL A 169 2.95 1.36 4.92
C VAL A 169 1.64 1.16 4.17
N CYS A 170 1.67 0.66 2.93
CA CYS A 170 0.47 0.48 2.11
C CYS A 170 -0.47 -0.58 2.72
N HIS A 171 -1.61 -0.13 3.26
CA HIS A 171 -2.60 -1.00 3.93
C HIS A 171 -3.26 -2.04 3.00
N LEU A 172 -3.53 -1.71 1.72
CA LEU A 172 -4.02 -2.70 0.76
C LEU A 172 -2.96 -3.75 0.43
N GLY A 173 -1.69 -3.33 0.30
CA GLY A 173 -0.57 -4.25 0.14
C GLY A 173 -0.36 -5.14 1.36
N ALA A 174 -0.55 -4.60 2.57
CA ALA A 174 -0.51 -5.34 3.82
C ALA A 174 -1.61 -6.40 3.90
N LEU A 175 -2.86 -6.03 3.58
CA LEU A 175 -4.00 -6.96 3.57
C LEU A 175 -3.76 -8.15 2.65
N GLN A 176 -3.33 -7.92 1.41
CA GLN A 176 -3.01 -8.98 0.45
C GLN A 176 -1.86 -9.88 0.93
N GLU A 177 -0.86 -9.31 1.62
CA GLU A 177 0.24 -10.08 2.18
C GLU A 177 -0.21 -10.99 3.32
N PHE A 178 -1.10 -10.51 4.19
CA PHE A 178 -1.65 -11.33 5.28
C PHE A 178 -2.51 -12.48 4.76
N ILE A 179 -3.32 -12.24 3.73
CA ILE A 179 -4.11 -13.29 3.07
C ILE A 179 -3.17 -14.35 2.46
N PHE A 180 -2.11 -13.93 1.77
CA PHE A 180 -1.13 -14.84 1.16
C PHE A 180 -0.33 -15.65 2.17
N MET A 181 -0.13 -15.15 3.40
CA MET A 181 0.60 -15.87 4.46
C MET A 181 -0.05 -17.20 4.85
N THR A 182 -1.32 -17.38 4.55
CA THR A 182 -2.06 -18.63 4.78
C THR A 182 -1.84 -19.68 3.69
N SER A 183 -1.24 -19.32 2.57
CA SER A 183 -1.12 -20.17 1.38
C SER A 183 0.31 -20.64 1.16
N ASP A 184 0.48 -21.95 0.99
CA ASP A 184 1.74 -22.57 0.55
C ASP A 184 1.83 -22.65 -0.99
N PHE A 185 0.80 -22.22 -1.71
CA PHE A 185 0.76 -22.26 -3.17
C PHE A 185 1.70 -21.24 -3.79
N LYS A 186 2.49 -21.71 -4.76
CA LYS A 186 3.47 -20.89 -5.50
C LYS A 186 3.08 -20.75 -6.97
N ILE A 187 1.86 -20.31 -7.22
CA ILE A 187 1.32 -20.16 -8.59
C ILE A 187 1.88 -18.86 -9.22
N LEU A 188 2.04 -18.87 -10.54
CA LEU A 188 2.46 -17.72 -11.35
C LEU A 188 3.82 -17.09 -10.96
N GLN A 189 4.76 -17.91 -10.48
CA GLN A 189 6.10 -17.45 -10.11
C GLN A 189 7.12 -17.44 -11.27
N SER A 190 6.72 -17.92 -12.47
CA SER A 190 7.60 -17.97 -13.63
C SER A 190 7.99 -16.57 -14.13
N LYS A 191 9.18 -16.44 -14.73
CA LYS A 191 9.63 -15.18 -15.35
C LYS A 191 8.64 -14.67 -16.42
N LYS A 192 8.01 -15.58 -17.18
CA LYS A 192 6.98 -15.24 -18.18
C LYS A 192 5.74 -14.64 -17.53
N ALA A 193 5.24 -15.23 -16.45
CA ALA A 193 4.08 -14.71 -15.71
C ALA A 193 4.35 -13.33 -15.11
N GLN A 194 5.53 -13.09 -14.54
CA GLN A 194 5.91 -11.78 -14.02
C GLN A 194 5.95 -10.71 -15.13
N LYS A 195 6.45 -11.04 -16.32
CA LYS A 195 6.44 -10.16 -17.48
C LYS A 195 5.03 -9.83 -17.95
N ILE A 196 4.14 -10.82 -18.02
CA ILE A 196 2.73 -10.64 -18.38
C ILE A 196 2.04 -9.71 -17.37
N MET A 197 2.19 -9.95 -16.06
CA MET A 197 1.61 -9.10 -15.03
C MET A 197 2.09 -7.65 -15.13
N ARG A 198 3.37 -7.41 -15.46
CA ARG A 198 3.91 -6.07 -15.71
C ARG A 198 3.27 -5.40 -16.93
N ILE A 199 3.06 -6.14 -18.01
CA ILE A 199 2.38 -5.65 -19.21
C ILE A 199 0.94 -5.27 -18.89
N ILE A 200 0.19 -6.12 -18.20
CA ILE A 200 -1.18 -5.84 -17.75
C ILE A 200 -1.22 -4.54 -16.93
N ARG A 201 -0.26 -4.33 -16.02
CA ARG A 201 -0.16 -3.12 -15.20
C ARG A 201 0.10 -1.85 -16.02
N ILE A 202 0.91 -1.96 -17.08
CA ILE A 202 1.12 -0.84 -18.03
C ILE A 202 -0.19 -0.51 -18.75
N PHE A 203 -0.91 -1.51 -19.24
CA PHE A 203 -2.22 -1.31 -19.87
C PHE A 203 -3.24 -0.70 -18.88
N ALA A 204 -3.25 -1.15 -17.63
CA ALA A 204 -4.11 -0.56 -16.60
C ALA A 204 -3.80 0.92 -16.35
N LEU A 205 -2.51 1.30 -16.29
CA LEU A 205 -2.10 2.69 -16.17
C LEU A 205 -2.54 3.52 -17.39
N LEU A 206 -2.31 3.02 -18.61
CA LEU A 206 -2.70 3.72 -19.84
C LEU A 206 -4.21 3.89 -19.92
N SER A 207 -4.98 2.83 -19.64
CA SER A 207 -6.44 2.88 -19.60
C SER A 207 -6.96 3.91 -18.59
N LEU A 208 -6.35 3.98 -17.41
CA LEU A 208 -6.70 4.96 -16.38
C LEU A 208 -6.41 6.39 -16.86
N VAL A 209 -5.24 6.64 -17.46
CA VAL A 209 -4.88 7.97 -17.97
C VAL A 209 -5.80 8.38 -19.13
N ILE A 210 -6.07 7.48 -20.07
CA ILE A 210 -7.00 7.74 -21.18
C ILE A 210 -8.40 8.06 -20.66
N GLN A 211 -8.90 7.28 -19.69
CA GLN A 211 -10.18 7.52 -19.04
C GLN A 211 -10.23 8.92 -18.39
N LEU A 212 -9.20 9.34 -17.67
CA LEU A 212 -9.13 10.66 -17.05
C LEU A 212 -9.17 11.79 -18.09
N ILE A 213 -8.47 11.64 -19.21
CA ILE A 213 -8.45 12.63 -20.31
C ILE A 213 -9.81 12.74 -20.98
N LEU A 214 -10.46 11.58 -21.26
CA LEU A 214 -11.74 11.57 -21.99
C LEU A 214 -12.93 12.01 -21.14
N THR A 215 -12.97 11.63 -19.86
CA THR A 215 -14.15 11.87 -19.01
C THR A 215 -14.00 13.05 -18.07
N HIS A 216 -12.79 13.62 -17.89
CA HIS A 216 -12.48 14.67 -16.91
C HIS A 216 -13.03 14.34 -15.50
N SER A 217 -13.26 13.06 -15.19
CA SER A 217 -13.89 12.62 -13.95
C SER A 217 -13.21 11.37 -13.40
N ASN A 218 -13.28 11.21 -12.08
CA ASN A 218 -12.66 10.07 -11.39
C ASN A 218 -13.64 8.89 -11.31
N LEU A 219 -13.81 8.14 -12.41
CA LEU A 219 -14.65 6.94 -12.44
C LEU A 219 -14.06 5.79 -11.61
N TYR A 220 -12.73 5.75 -11.47
CA TYR A 220 -12.04 4.74 -10.68
C TYR A 220 -12.52 4.72 -9.21
N LYS A 221 -12.92 5.87 -8.65
CA LYS A 221 -13.46 5.98 -7.30
C LYS A 221 -14.65 5.02 -7.05
N LYS A 222 -15.42 4.68 -8.09
CA LYS A 222 -16.54 3.74 -8.00
C LYS A 222 -16.11 2.28 -7.86
N ILE A 223 -14.86 1.95 -8.24
CA ILE A 223 -14.32 0.59 -8.28
C ILE A 223 -13.10 0.46 -7.36
N ASP A 224 -12.70 1.54 -6.70
CA ASP A 224 -11.49 1.60 -5.89
C ASP A 224 -11.53 0.59 -4.72
N PRO A 225 -10.66 -0.44 -4.74
CA PRO A 225 -10.66 -1.46 -3.69
C PRO A 225 -10.26 -0.92 -2.31
N PHE A 226 -9.58 0.23 -2.24
CA PHE A 226 -9.24 0.87 -0.96
C PHE A 226 -10.50 1.33 -0.24
N THR A 227 -11.37 2.07 -0.92
CA THR A 227 -12.61 2.57 -0.32
C THR A 227 -13.65 1.46 -0.12
N LEU A 228 -13.73 0.51 -1.04
CA LEU A 228 -14.66 -0.62 -0.95
C LEU A 228 -14.38 -1.52 0.26
N ILE A 229 -13.14 -1.92 0.46
CA ILE A 229 -12.76 -2.86 1.53
C ILE A 229 -12.85 -2.19 2.90
N PHE A 230 -12.45 -0.94 3.01
CA PHE A 230 -12.28 -0.28 4.30
C PHE A 230 -13.42 0.66 4.69
N ASN A 231 -14.27 1.09 3.76
CA ASN A 231 -15.37 2.02 4.04
C ASN A 231 -16.76 1.43 3.84
N PHE A 232 -16.89 0.25 3.22
CA PHE A 232 -18.15 -0.50 2.99
C PHE A 232 -19.33 0.31 2.38
N GLN A 233 -19.14 1.55 1.98
CA GLN A 233 -20.20 2.49 1.58
C GLN A 233 -20.44 2.59 0.07
N ASN A 234 -20.06 1.60 -0.71
CA ASN A 234 -20.23 1.69 -2.16
C ASN A 234 -21.46 0.88 -2.63
N PRO A 235 -22.44 1.51 -3.30
CA PRO A 235 -23.63 0.83 -3.80
C PRO A 235 -23.39 -0.02 -5.07
N TYR A 236 -22.20 0.05 -5.67
CA TYR A 236 -21.93 -0.61 -6.94
C TYR A 236 -21.49 -2.06 -6.75
N LEU A 237 -22.35 -3.02 -7.13
CA LEU A 237 -22.09 -4.46 -7.08
C LEU A 237 -20.82 -4.86 -7.86
N VAL A 238 -20.53 -4.17 -8.96
CA VAL A 238 -19.34 -4.42 -9.79
C VAL A 238 -18.04 -4.23 -9.00
N GLY A 239 -17.97 -3.23 -8.12
CA GLY A 239 -16.79 -3.02 -7.26
C GLY A 239 -16.56 -4.19 -6.30
N TRP A 240 -17.62 -4.70 -5.69
CA TRP A 240 -17.54 -5.87 -4.79
C TRP A 240 -17.09 -7.15 -5.52
N PHE A 241 -17.51 -7.33 -6.77
CA PHE A 241 -17.00 -8.43 -7.60
C PHE A 241 -15.49 -8.36 -7.80
N PHE A 242 -14.94 -7.16 -8.12
CA PHE A 242 -13.50 -6.97 -8.27
C PHE A 242 -12.75 -7.14 -6.96
N VAL A 243 -13.31 -6.70 -5.84
CA VAL A 243 -12.74 -6.94 -4.49
C VAL A 243 -12.72 -8.43 -4.17
N GLY A 244 -13.79 -9.15 -4.41
CA GLY A 244 -13.85 -10.60 -4.21
C GLY A 244 -12.81 -11.35 -5.05
N LEU A 245 -12.67 -10.99 -6.34
CA LEU A 245 -11.65 -11.54 -7.23
C LEU A 245 -10.23 -11.23 -6.75
N MET A 246 -9.99 -10.01 -6.23
CA MET A 246 -8.71 -9.59 -5.68
C MET A 246 -8.37 -10.40 -4.42
N ILE A 247 -9.32 -10.59 -3.50
CA ILE A 247 -9.13 -11.38 -2.27
C ILE A 247 -8.84 -12.83 -2.63
N LEU A 248 -9.64 -13.42 -3.52
CA LEU A 248 -9.46 -14.80 -3.98
C LEU A 248 -8.09 -14.99 -4.65
N SER A 249 -7.70 -14.10 -5.56
CA SER A 249 -6.38 -14.14 -6.18
C SER A 249 -5.23 -13.94 -5.19
N SER A 250 -5.44 -13.19 -4.10
CA SER A 250 -4.43 -12.96 -3.05
C SER A 250 -4.11 -14.23 -2.26
N VAL A 251 -4.99 -15.22 -2.25
CA VAL A 251 -4.70 -16.54 -1.65
C VAL A 251 -3.61 -17.26 -2.43
N PHE A 252 -3.63 -17.19 -3.76
CA PHE A 252 -2.73 -17.94 -4.63
C PHE A 252 -1.50 -17.14 -5.09
N ILE A 253 -1.64 -15.83 -5.24
CA ILE A 253 -0.61 -14.94 -5.79
C ILE A 253 -0.22 -13.92 -4.72
N TYR A 254 1.08 -13.72 -4.50
CA TYR A 254 1.57 -12.70 -3.60
C TYR A 254 1.30 -11.30 -4.17
N ARG A 255 0.45 -10.52 -3.49
CA ARG A 255 0.06 -9.14 -3.84
C ARG A 255 -0.38 -8.97 -5.30
N PRO A 256 -1.44 -9.68 -5.75
CA PRO A 256 -1.87 -9.69 -7.15
C PRO A 256 -2.23 -8.29 -7.65
N PHE A 257 -3.02 -7.51 -6.91
CA PHE A 257 -3.40 -6.16 -7.29
C PHE A 257 -2.18 -5.25 -7.51
N CYS A 258 -1.19 -5.32 -6.61
CA CYS A 258 0.03 -4.52 -6.72
C CYS A 258 0.87 -4.89 -7.95
N LYS A 259 0.78 -6.15 -8.42
CA LYS A 259 1.52 -6.64 -9.59
C LYS A 259 0.82 -6.42 -10.92
N THR A 260 -0.53 -6.39 -10.93
CA THR A 260 -1.31 -6.38 -12.17
C THR A 260 -2.02 -5.06 -12.45
N ILE A 261 -2.53 -4.37 -11.44
CA ILE A 261 -3.44 -3.23 -11.64
C ILE A 261 -2.86 -1.93 -11.08
N CYS A 262 -2.15 -1.97 -9.95
CA CYS A 262 -1.73 -0.76 -9.25
C CYS A 262 -0.76 0.12 -10.07
N PRO A 263 -1.19 1.31 -10.54
CA PRO A 263 -0.35 2.21 -11.33
C PRO A 263 0.78 2.81 -10.50
N ILE A 264 0.54 3.06 -9.22
CA ILE A 264 1.53 3.66 -8.32
C ILE A 264 2.76 2.76 -8.18
N GLY A 265 2.54 1.43 -8.08
CA GLY A 265 3.64 0.49 -8.04
C GLY A 265 4.56 0.56 -9.27
N LEU A 266 4.01 0.88 -10.45
CA LEU A 266 4.78 1.06 -11.67
C LEU A 266 5.55 2.40 -11.66
N ILE A 267 4.87 3.50 -11.33
CA ILE A 267 5.45 4.85 -11.30
C ILE A 267 6.61 4.90 -10.30
N LEU A 268 6.39 4.44 -9.06
CA LEU A 268 7.45 4.39 -8.05
C LEU A 268 8.57 3.43 -8.43
N GLY A 269 8.27 2.37 -9.20
CA GLY A 269 9.28 1.47 -9.76
C GLY A 269 10.20 2.16 -10.77
N TRP A 270 9.65 3.03 -11.61
CA TRP A 270 10.44 3.79 -12.59
C TRP A 270 11.42 4.75 -11.93
N ILE A 271 11.09 5.30 -10.75
CA ILE A 271 12.02 6.15 -9.99
C ILE A 271 13.30 5.38 -9.63
N SER A 272 13.22 4.07 -9.36
CA SER A 272 14.38 3.24 -9.09
C SER A 272 15.35 3.10 -10.31
N LYS A 273 14.92 3.51 -11.52
CA LYS A 273 15.77 3.56 -12.71
C LYS A 273 16.61 4.83 -12.78
N ILE A 274 16.21 5.88 -12.10
CA ILE A 274 16.88 7.18 -12.14
C ILE A 274 18.31 7.02 -11.58
N PRO A 275 19.34 7.59 -12.22
CA PRO A 275 20.68 7.62 -11.68
C PRO A 275 20.72 8.28 -10.30
N GLY A 276 21.46 7.71 -9.36
CA GLY A 276 21.51 8.17 -7.96
C GLY A 276 20.44 7.55 -7.03
N ALA A 277 19.38 6.93 -7.58
CA ALA A 277 18.38 6.27 -6.75
C ALA A 277 18.99 5.14 -5.91
N SER A 278 18.46 4.97 -4.69
CA SER A 278 18.83 3.84 -3.84
C SER A 278 18.36 2.53 -4.48
N ILE A 279 19.27 1.59 -4.62
CA ILE A 279 19.03 0.25 -5.17
C ILE A 279 19.56 -0.81 -4.21
N LEU A 280 18.99 -2.02 -4.27
CA LEU A 280 19.61 -3.21 -3.69
C LEU A 280 20.45 -3.89 -4.77
N GLY A 281 21.60 -4.38 -4.38
CA GLY A 281 22.49 -5.14 -5.25
C GLY A 281 23.22 -6.24 -4.48
N THR A 282 23.91 -7.10 -5.21
CA THR A 282 24.82 -8.12 -4.66
C THR A 282 26.26 -7.64 -4.72
N ASN A 283 27.06 -7.96 -3.70
CA ASN A 283 28.48 -7.72 -3.65
C ASN A 283 29.27 -9.02 -3.96
N GLU A 284 30.60 -8.93 -3.96
CA GLU A 284 31.52 -10.04 -4.28
C GLU A 284 31.38 -11.26 -3.36
N ASN A 285 30.78 -11.09 -2.16
CA ASN A 285 30.55 -12.20 -1.23
C ASN A 285 29.38 -13.11 -1.66
N CYS A 286 28.76 -12.86 -2.82
CA CYS A 286 27.67 -13.65 -3.34
C CYS A 286 28.17 -14.98 -3.90
N ILE A 287 27.76 -16.09 -3.26
CA ILE A 287 28.08 -17.46 -3.67
C ILE A 287 26.98 -18.12 -4.49
N SER A 288 26.04 -17.36 -5.05
CA SER A 288 24.91 -17.85 -5.85
C SER A 288 24.07 -18.98 -5.22
N CYS A 289 23.92 -18.98 -3.89
CA CYS A 289 23.22 -20.05 -3.13
C CYS A 289 21.69 -20.04 -3.30
N ASN A 290 21.11 -19.14 -4.08
CA ASN A 290 19.67 -19.02 -4.40
C ASN A 290 18.72 -18.78 -3.20
N ILE A 291 19.21 -18.63 -1.97
CA ILE A 291 18.38 -18.41 -0.77
C ILE A 291 17.56 -17.12 -0.89
N CYS A 292 18.17 -16.04 -1.38
CA CYS A 292 17.52 -14.74 -1.55
C CYS A 292 16.35 -14.80 -2.56
N ASN A 293 16.49 -15.54 -3.66
CA ASN A 293 15.42 -15.76 -4.62
C ASN A 293 14.24 -16.54 -4.01
N ASN A 294 14.53 -17.59 -3.22
CA ASN A 294 13.48 -18.36 -2.54
C ASN A 294 12.77 -17.55 -1.45
N LYS A 295 13.45 -16.62 -0.77
CA LYS A 295 12.88 -15.70 0.23
C LYS A 295 12.10 -14.55 -0.42
N CYS A 296 12.34 -14.25 -1.68
CA CYS A 296 11.69 -13.11 -2.37
C CYS A 296 10.27 -13.45 -2.81
N LYS A 297 9.28 -13.17 -1.97
CA LYS A 297 7.85 -13.42 -2.28
C LYS A 297 7.37 -12.63 -3.50
N ILE A 298 7.85 -11.39 -3.70
CA ILE A 298 7.50 -10.55 -4.84
C ILE A 298 8.17 -10.99 -6.14
N ARG A 299 9.18 -11.90 -6.07
CA ARG A 299 9.95 -12.39 -7.21
C ARG A 299 10.71 -11.29 -7.99
N ALA A 300 11.26 -10.34 -7.26
CA ALA A 300 12.13 -9.29 -7.81
C ALA A 300 13.62 -9.73 -7.91
N ILE A 301 13.94 -10.97 -7.57
CA ILE A 301 15.31 -11.52 -7.66
C ILE A 301 15.33 -12.58 -8.75
N THR A 302 16.24 -12.43 -9.69
CA THR A 302 16.56 -13.42 -10.71
C THR A 302 17.87 -14.10 -10.35
N HIS A 303 17.93 -15.40 -10.53
CA HIS A 303 19.15 -16.15 -10.29
C HIS A 303 19.79 -16.52 -11.62
N ASP A 304 21.02 -16.07 -11.82
CA ASP A 304 21.89 -16.48 -12.89
C ASP A 304 23.09 -17.24 -12.30
N ASN A 305 23.74 -18.07 -13.10
CA ASN A 305 24.79 -19.01 -12.64
C ASN A 305 25.98 -18.33 -11.92
N LYS A 306 26.17 -17.02 -12.07
CA LYS A 306 27.31 -16.28 -11.48
C LYS A 306 26.87 -15.45 -10.27
N MET A 307 25.78 -14.70 -10.37
CA MET A 307 25.31 -13.81 -9.31
C MET A 307 23.78 -13.66 -9.36
N SER A 308 23.16 -13.33 -8.21
CA SER A 308 21.73 -13.02 -8.18
C SER A 308 21.49 -11.58 -8.63
N GLY A 309 20.76 -11.39 -9.71
CA GLY A 309 20.31 -10.09 -10.18
C GLY A 309 19.07 -9.60 -9.41
N LEU A 310 18.98 -8.30 -9.10
CA LEU A 310 17.81 -7.71 -8.45
C LEU A 310 17.10 -6.73 -9.40
N GLU A 311 15.82 -7.02 -9.69
CA GLU A 311 14.93 -6.08 -10.40
C GLU A 311 14.39 -5.04 -9.41
N ASN A 312 15.13 -3.94 -9.25
CA ASN A 312 14.80 -2.90 -8.27
C ASN A 312 13.44 -2.22 -8.54
N GLU A 313 12.97 -2.26 -9.79
CA GLU A 313 11.65 -1.76 -10.19
C GLU A 313 10.49 -2.53 -9.53
N GLU A 314 10.66 -3.81 -9.30
CA GLU A 314 9.65 -4.66 -8.66
C GLU A 314 9.88 -4.84 -7.16
N CYS A 315 11.05 -4.44 -6.66
CA CYS A 315 11.43 -4.61 -5.25
C CYS A 315 10.66 -3.65 -4.34
N ILE A 316 9.88 -4.19 -3.39
CA ILE A 316 9.12 -3.43 -2.38
C ILE A 316 9.90 -3.15 -1.09
N ARG A 317 11.18 -3.45 -1.04
CA ARG A 317 12.04 -3.22 0.15
C ARG A 317 11.54 -3.91 1.42
N CYS A 318 10.98 -5.12 1.32
CA CYS A 318 10.52 -5.88 2.49
C CYS A 318 11.65 -6.29 3.45
N GLY A 319 12.88 -6.47 2.95
CA GLY A 319 14.04 -6.86 3.75
C GLY A 319 14.25 -8.36 3.93
N ASP A 320 13.35 -9.23 3.45
CA ASP A 320 13.41 -10.69 3.63
C ASP A 320 14.70 -11.31 3.03
N CYS A 321 15.15 -10.81 1.88
CA CYS A 321 16.39 -11.24 1.24
C CYS A 321 17.63 -10.81 2.04
N LEU A 322 17.61 -9.61 2.63
CA LEU A 322 18.69 -9.09 3.46
C LEU A 322 18.84 -9.91 4.75
N THR A 323 17.72 -10.29 5.37
CA THR A 323 17.71 -11.12 6.60
C THR A 323 18.07 -12.57 6.28
N GLY A 324 17.72 -13.06 5.09
CA GLY A 324 17.99 -14.44 4.66
C GLY A 324 19.43 -14.70 4.19
N CYS A 325 20.18 -13.66 3.87
CA CYS A 325 21.53 -13.80 3.31
C CYS A 325 22.58 -14.03 4.41
N LYS A 326 23.02 -15.29 4.59
CA LYS A 326 24.03 -15.65 5.59
C LYS A 326 25.40 -15.00 5.33
N LYS A 327 25.73 -14.67 4.09
CA LYS A 327 27.01 -14.07 3.69
C LYS A 327 26.98 -12.54 3.65
N ASN A 328 25.86 -11.90 4.04
CA ASN A 328 25.65 -10.45 3.94
C ASN A 328 26.00 -9.89 2.54
N ALA A 329 25.76 -10.70 1.51
CA ALA A 329 26.11 -10.37 0.13
C ALA A 329 25.13 -9.39 -0.54
N ILE A 330 24.00 -9.07 0.10
CA ILE A 330 23.02 -8.10 -0.39
C ILE A 330 23.15 -6.83 0.42
N SER A 331 23.33 -5.69 -0.26
CA SER A 331 23.48 -4.39 0.37
C SER A 331 22.79 -3.29 -0.43
N PHE A 332 22.68 -2.12 0.17
CA PHE A 332 22.14 -0.91 -0.48
C PHE A 332 23.27 -0.20 -1.22
N PHE A 333 22.96 0.23 -2.43
CA PHE A 333 23.85 1.00 -3.29
C PHE A 333 23.09 2.21 -3.85
N HIS A 334 23.82 3.27 -4.19
CA HIS A 334 23.31 4.33 -5.04
C HIS A 334 23.66 4.02 -6.50
N LYS A 335 22.65 4.12 -7.38
CA LYS A 335 22.83 3.82 -8.80
C LYS A 335 23.74 4.86 -9.44
N THR A 336 25.04 4.61 -9.48
CA THR A 336 26.01 5.39 -10.23
C THR A 336 25.90 5.06 -11.73
N LYS A 337 26.27 6.00 -12.62
CA LYS A 337 26.23 5.80 -14.09
C LYS A 337 27.14 4.66 -14.61
N ARG A 338 27.89 3.99 -13.75
CA ARG A 338 28.85 2.93 -14.10
C ARG A 338 28.31 1.54 -13.80
N LYS A 339 28.24 0.76 -14.90
CA LYS A 339 28.17 -0.71 -15.01
C LYS A 339 26.94 -1.44 -14.48
N GLN A 340 25.99 -1.64 -15.40
CA GLN A 340 25.41 -2.98 -15.53
C GLN A 340 26.56 -3.92 -15.98
N GLN A 341 27.03 -4.73 -15.08
CA GLN A 341 27.75 -5.97 -15.40
C GLN A 341 26.83 -7.14 -15.13
#